data_7457ce48078317fd35aced46f720346b
#
_entry.id   7457ce48078317fd35aced46f720346b
#
_cell.length_a   1.000
_cell.length_b   1.000
_cell.length_c   1.000
_cell.angle_alpha   90.00
_cell.angle_beta   90.00
_cell.angle_gamma   90.00
#
_symmetry.space_group_name_H-M   'P 1'
#
loop_
_entity.id
_entity.type
_entity.pdbx_description
1 polymer ?
#
loop_
_entity_poly.entity_id
_entity_poly.type
_entity_poly.pdbx_seq_one_letter_code
_entity_poly.pdbx_strand_id
1 'polypeptide(L)'
;MPRVHMNFNVENILVVGLGMIGSSIAVAAKSKGIKVNGIDLNENVVKKAIDESIIDASIKSLKEINTNDIDLIILAVPPKKTLELFETLDYLWNTSVTITDTSSVKNHINLKDVNNIVLSHPIAGSDKSGIDALDKNLFTEKKNILCNPFEANEDHIKKVENFWVNALNMKVEIMTVAEHDLIFAMTSHLPHLVSYALIDSIRTSNLSVKDNSGGGLREFLRLSGSNAEMWRDIFILNRVDLIKALAGMQVSLNNLLELMTETKQIPDIFSHDEMLKNELKEIKSFKEDKF
;
A
#
# COMPACT_ATOMS: atom_id res chain seq x y z
N MET A 1 10.74 33.63 -14.62
CA MET A 1 10.24 33.59 -13.24
C MET A 1 11.35 32.98 -12.39
N PRO A 2 11.76 33.58 -11.26
CA PRO A 2 12.78 33.00 -10.41
C PRO A 2 12.25 31.66 -9.87
N ARG A 3 13.06 30.61 -9.98
CA ARG A 3 12.79 29.32 -9.30
C ARG A 3 12.80 29.62 -7.81
N VAL A 4 11.64 29.53 -7.17
CA VAL A 4 11.58 29.46 -5.70
C VAL A 4 12.32 28.17 -5.35
N HIS A 5 13.53 28.30 -4.80
CA HIS A 5 14.22 27.18 -4.17
C HIS A 5 13.35 26.80 -2.95
N MET A 6 12.43 25.86 -3.14
CA MET A 6 11.87 25.15 -2.02
C MET A 6 13.05 24.41 -1.37
N ASN A 7 13.33 24.77 -0.13
CA ASN A 7 14.41 24.16 0.63
C ASN A 7 13.97 22.74 1.01
N PHE A 8 14.12 21.79 0.06
CA PHE A 8 13.94 20.38 0.33
C PHE A 8 15.15 19.97 1.19
N ASN A 9 14.92 19.50 2.41
CA ASN A 9 15.96 18.86 3.22
C ASN A 9 16.43 17.51 2.64
N VAL A 10 16.12 17.24 1.36
CA VAL A 10 16.44 16.02 0.63
C VAL A 10 16.91 16.40 -0.76
N GLU A 11 18.18 16.20 -1.04
CA GLU A 11 18.80 16.49 -2.34
C GLU A 11 19.16 15.20 -3.10
N ASN A 12 19.49 14.13 -2.37
CA ASN A 12 19.91 12.85 -2.91
C ASN A 12 19.13 11.69 -2.28
N ILE A 13 18.45 10.90 -3.08
CA ILE A 13 17.74 9.71 -2.60
C ILE A 13 18.30 8.44 -3.22
N LEU A 14 18.09 7.34 -2.49
CA LEU A 14 18.27 5.98 -2.99
C LEU A 14 16.92 5.27 -2.99
N VAL A 15 16.48 4.81 -4.16
CA VAL A 15 15.30 3.96 -4.31
C VAL A 15 15.74 2.51 -4.42
N VAL A 16 15.30 1.68 -3.50
CA VAL A 16 15.54 0.23 -3.47
C VAL A 16 14.29 -0.48 -3.99
N GLY A 17 14.42 -1.15 -5.14
CA GLY A 17 13.30 -1.71 -5.91
C GLY A 17 12.77 -0.71 -6.95
N LEU A 18 12.99 -1.03 -8.22
CA LEU A 18 12.61 -0.20 -9.37
C LEU A 18 11.40 -0.79 -10.12
N GLY A 19 10.46 -1.35 -9.35
CA GLY A 19 9.12 -1.69 -9.84
C GLY A 19 8.28 -0.44 -10.11
N MET A 20 6.96 -0.61 -10.32
CA MET A 20 6.04 0.50 -10.60
C MET A 20 6.14 1.63 -9.54
N ILE A 21 6.08 1.29 -8.25
CA ILE A 21 6.12 2.27 -7.15
C ILE A 21 7.48 2.99 -7.13
N GLY A 22 8.58 2.24 -7.07
CA GLY A 22 9.91 2.83 -6.96
C GLY A 22 10.30 3.68 -8.17
N SER A 23 9.99 3.22 -9.38
CA SER A 23 10.24 4.01 -10.60
C SER A 23 9.37 5.26 -10.70
N SER A 24 8.10 5.19 -10.23
CA SER A 24 7.23 6.37 -10.15
C SER A 24 7.74 7.39 -9.12
N ILE A 25 8.26 6.93 -7.96
CA ILE A 25 8.93 7.80 -6.97
C ILE A 25 10.16 8.45 -7.62
N ALA A 26 10.99 7.68 -8.30
CA ALA A 26 12.21 8.17 -8.94
C ALA A 26 11.91 9.29 -9.93
N VAL A 27 10.98 9.08 -10.86
CA VAL A 27 10.61 10.09 -11.87
C VAL A 27 10.00 11.33 -11.23
N ALA A 28 9.11 11.16 -10.24
CA ALA A 28 8.50 12.29 -9.53
C ALA A 28 9.56 13.12 -8.80
N ALA A 29 10.47 12.49 -8.06
CA ALA A 29 11.56 13.15 -7.34
C ALA A 29 12.51 13.90 -8.30
N LYS A 30 12.92 13.26 -9.40
CA LYS A 30 13.76 13.91 -10.44
C LYS A 30 13.11 15.15 -11.05
N SER A 31 11.78 15.12 -11.23
CA SER A 31 11.05 16.30 -11.75
C SER A 31 11.16 17.52 -10.85
N LYS A 32 11.52 17.33 -9.59
CA LYS A 32 11.75 18.38 -8.58
C LYS A 32 13.23 18.74 -8.42
N GLY A 33 14.12 18.12 -9.18
CA GLY A 33 15.56 18.37 -9.15
C GLY A 33 16.30 17.55 -8.08
N ILE A 34 15.66 16.56 -7.46
CA ILE A 34 16.29 15.63 -6.53
C ILE A 34 17.10 14.61 -7.33
N LYS A 35 18.34 14.37 -6.91
CA LYS A 35 19.19 13.34 -7.50
C LYS A 35 18.73 11.95 -7.02
N VAL A 36 18.55 11.03 -7.94
CA VAL A 36 18.03 9.70 -7.66
C VAL A 36 19.04 8.63 -8.01
N ASN A 37 19.47 7.89 -6.99
CA ASN A 37 20.18 6.63 -7.16
C ASN A 37 19.17 5.47 -7.06
N GLY A 38 19.44 4.37 -7.73
CA GLY A 38 18.57 3.21 -7.70
C GLY A 38 19.32 1.89 -7.62
N ILE A 39 18.64 0.89 -7.08
CA ILE A 39 19.08 -0.51 -7.10
C ILE A 39 17.89 -1.43 -7.26
N ASP A 40 18.04 -2.47 -8.04
CA ASP A 40 17.09 -3.57 -8.19
C ASP A 40 17.86 -4.89 -8.35
N LEU A 41 17.23 -6.00 -7.98
CA LEU A 41 17.82 -7.34 -8.17
C LEU A 41 17.91 -7.74 -9.65
N ASN A 42 17.03 -7.15 -10.48
CA ASN A 42 17.00 -7.40 -11.91
C ASN A 42 17.84 -6.37 -12.65
N GLU A 43 19.03 -6.77 -13.11
CA GLU A 43 19.96 -5.91 -13.85
C GLU A 43 19.34 -5.28 -15.12
N ASN A 44 18.39 -5.96 -15.77
CA ASN A 44 17.70 -5.40 -16.94
C ASN A 44 16.79 -4.22 -16.55
N VAL A 45 16.17 -4.27 -15.36
CA VAL A 45 15.38 -3.17 -14.81
C VAL A 45 16.30 -1.98 -14.50
N VAL A 46 17.45 -2.23 -13.87
CA VAL A 46 18.45 -1.19 -13.59
C VAL A 46 18.96 -0.54 -14.88
N LYS A 47 19.32 -1.35 -15.87
CA LYS A 47 19.78 -0.85 -17.17
C LYS A 47 18.71 0.02 -17.83
N LYS A 48 17.47 -0.45 -17.88
CA LYS A 48 16.34 0.32 -18.42
C LYS A 48 16.14 1.63 -17.68
N ALA A 49 16.21 1.61 -16.34
CA ALA A 49 16.05 2.81 -15.51
C ALA A 49 17.11 3.88 -15.80
N ILE A 50 18.35 3.46 -16.14
CA ILE A 50 19.42 4.38 -16.56
C ILE A 50 19.17 4.86 -17.99
N ASP A 51 18.94 3.96 -18.94
CA ASP A 51 18.76 4.27 -20.37
C ASP A 51 17.58 5.23 -20.59
N GLU A 52 16.50 5.10 -19.82
CA GLU A 52 15.34 5.99 -19.86
C GLU A 52 15.44 7.19 -18.91
N SER A 53 16.59 7.39 -18.27
CA SER A 53 16.82 8.49 -17.33
C SER A 53 15.83 8.54 -16.15
N ILE A 54 15.31 7.40 -15.72
CA ILE A 54 14.44 7.25 -14.53
C ILE A 54 15.26 7.48 -13.27
N ILE A 55 16.50 6.98 -13.23
CA ILE A 55 17.49 7.22 -12.17
C ILE A 55 18.72 7.91 -12.75
N ASP A 56 19.53 8.58 -11.91
CA ASP A 56 20.76 9.23 -12.33
C ASP A 56 21.96 8.28 -12.30
N ALA A 57 21.96 7.36 -11.33
CA ALA A 57 23.00 6.33 -11.22
C ALA A 57 22.44 5.09 -10.50
N SER A 58 23.10 3.96 -10.68
CA SER A 58 22.85 2.76 -9.89
C SER A 58 23.96 2.55 -8.86
N ILE A 59 23.60 1.99 -7.71
CA ILE A 59 24.56 1.45 -6.75
C ILE A 59 24.68 -0.06 -6.90
N LYS A 60 25.84 -0.61 -6.60
CA LYS A 60 26.13 -2.04 -6.77
C LYS A 60 25.78 -2.88 -5.55
N SER A 61 25.76 -2.27 -4.38
CA SER A 61 25.55 -2.96 -3.12
C SER A 61 24.93 -2.06 -2.08
N LEU A 62 24.01 -2.61 -1.29
CA LEU A 62 23.45 -1.94 -0.11
C LEU A 62 24.36 -2.01 1.12
N LYS A 63 25.51 -2.68 1.03
CA LYS A 63 26.42 -2.88 2.17
C LYS A 63 27.43 -1.73 2.38
N GLU A 64 27.54 -0.84 1.42
CA GLU A 64 28.55 0.21 1.40
C GLU A 64 27.96 1.53 0.89
N ILE A 65 26.94 2.05 1.58
CA ILE A 65 26.36 3.36 1.27
C ILE A 65 27.14 4.41 2.07
N ASN A 66 27.68 5.41 1.35
CA ASN A 66 28.29 6.56 2.00
C ASN A 66 27.20 7.50 2.53
N THR A 67 27.21 7.74 3.82
CA THR A 67 26.21 8.60 4.50
C THR A 67 26.26 10.06 4.08
N ASN A 68 27.33 10.49 3.42
CA ASN A 68 27.45 11.86 2.90
C ASN A 68 26.81 12.03 1.51
N ASP A 69 26.47 10.94 0.83
CA ASP A 69 25.98 10.96 -0.55
C ASP A 69 24.47 10.73 -0.67
N ILE A 70 23.81 10.30 0.42
CA ILE A 70 22.39 9.93 0.43
C ILE A 70 21.70 10.52 1.67
N ASP A 71 20.63 11.27 1.45
CA ASP A 71 19.82 11.86 2.51
C ASP A 71 18.68 10.93 2.96
N LEU A 72 18.08 10.20 1.99
CA LEU A 72 16.89 9.39 2.21
C LEU A 72 16.97 8.11 1.38
N ILE A 73 16.75 6.97 2.05
CA ILE A 73 16.59 5.66 1.43
C ILE A 73 15.11 5.27 1.46
N ILE A 74 14.58 4.83 0.31
CA ILE A 74 13.17 4.43 0.16
C ILE A 74 13.13 2.96 -0.28
N LEU A 75 12.60 2.11 0.59
CA LEU A 75 12.42 0.68 0.31
C LEU A 75 11.09 0.46 -0.41
N ALA A 76 11.13 0.38 -1.74
CA ALA A 76 9.97 0.14 -2.61
C ALA A 76 9.93 -1.30 -3.10
N VAL A 77 9.97 -2.24 -2.19
CA VAL A 77 10.05 -3.70 -2.41
C VAL A 77 8.80 -4.41 -1.86
N PRO A 78 8.56 -5.68 -2.24
CA PRO A 78 7.46 -6.45 -1.65
C PRO A 78 7.51 -6.46 -0.11
N PRO A 79 6.35 -6.45 0.59
CA PRO A 79 6.28 -6.27 2.04
C PRO A 79 7.15 -7.26 2.84
N LYS A 80 7.22 -8.50 2.41
CA LYS A 80 8.02 -9.54 3.07
C LYS A 80 9.53 -9.23 3.06
N LYS A 81 10.01 -8.49 2.04
CA LYS A 81 11.42 -8.13 1.91
C LYS A 81 11.80 -6.86 2.69
N THR A 82 10.83 -6.08 3.12
CA THR A 82 11.07 -4.80 3.77
C THR A 82 11.87 -4.97 5.07
N LEU A 83 11.48 -5.93 5.93
CA LEU A 83 12.20 -6.19 7.19
C LEU A 83 13.65 -6.63 6.94
N GLU A 84 13.86 -7.59 6.05
CA GLU A 84 15.21 -8.08 5.70
C GLU A 84 16.12 -6.93 5.22
N LEU A 85 15.55 -5.97 4.49
CA LEU A 85 16.31 -4.82 3.99
C LEU A 85 16.59 -3.80 5.09
N PHE A 86 15.67 -3.55 6.01
CA PHE A 86 15.96 -2.73 7.19
C PHE A 86 17.13 -3.32 8.00
N GLU A 87 17.12 -4.65 8.22
CA GLU A 87 18.20 -5.34 8.91
C GLU A 87 19.53 -5.30 8.12
N THR A 88 19.47 -5.39 6.78
CA THR A 88 20.68 -5.26 5.93
C THR A 88 21.30 -3.87 6.03
N LEU A 89 20.52 -2.86 6.35
CA LEU A 89 20.94 -1.47 6.50
C LEU A 89 21.22 -1.07 7.96
N ASP A 90 21.43 -2.05 8.86
CA ASP A 90 21.63 -1.81 10.29
C ASP A 90 22.84 -0.89 10.58
N TYR A 91 23.88 -0.97 9.77
CA TYR A 91 25.06 -0.10 9.87
C TYR A 91 24.77 1.39 9.60
N LEU A 92 23.59 1.71 9.03
CA LEU A 92 23.09 3.08 8.83
C LEU A 92 22.15 3.54 9.94
N TRP A 93 21.80 2.67 10.89
CA TRP A 93 20.91 3.05 11.97
C TRP A 93 21.58 4.13 12.83
N ASN A 94 20.78 5.06 13.31
CA ASN A 94 21.22 6.17 14.13
C ASN A 94 22.25 7.09 13.45
N THR A 95 22.25 7.14 12.13
CA THR A 95 23.06 8.07 11.33
C THR A 95 22.22 9.26 10.81
N SER A 96 22.81 10.13 10.01
CA SER A 96 22.13 11.26 9.34
C SER A 96 21.22 10.81 8.18
N VAL A 97 21.41 9.60 7.65
CA VAL A 97 20.59 9.02 6.58
C VAL A 97 19.23 8.62 7.15
N THR A 98 18.17 9.07 6.52
CA THR A 98 16.81 8.63 6.87
C THR A 98 16.41 7.43 6.03
N ILE A 99 15.73 6.45 6.64
CA ILE A 99 15.24 5.28 5.93
C ILE A 99 13.71 5.21 6.05
N THR A 100 13.04 5.00 4.94
CA THR A 100 11.59 4.81 4.88
C THR A 100 11.23 3.67 3.93
N ASP A 101 9.97 3.24 3.95
CA ASP A 101 9.46 2.17 3.09
C ASP A 101 8.14 2.57 2.40
N THR A 102 7.60 1.67 1.60
CA THR A 102 6.30 1.82 0.93
C THR A 102 5.36 0.64 1.20
N SER A 103 5.70 -0.20 2.18
CA SER A 103 4.98 -1.44 2.46
C SER A 103 3.53 -1.19 2.90
N SER A 104 2.63 -2.07 2.46
CA SER A 104 1.20 -2.03 2.80
C SER A 104 0.88 -2.59 4.18
N VAL A 105 1.86 -3.18 4.89
CA VAL A 105 1.72 -3.75 6.25
C VAL A 105 2.89 -3.28 7.10
N LYS A 106 2.63 -2.90 8.34
CA LYS A 106 3.63 -2.30 9.24
C LYS A 106 3.98 -3.16 10.46
N ASN A 107 3.02 -3.89 11.01
CA ASN A 107 3.17 -4.58 12.30
C ASN A 107 4.24 -5.70 12.31
N HIS A 108 4.67 -6.18 11.15
CA HIS A 108 5.75 -7.15 11.04
C HIS A 108 7.15 -6.54 11.16
N ILE A 109 7.25 -5.20 11.07
CA ILE A 109 8.52 -4.47 11.16
C ILE A 109 8.76 -4.16 12.63
N ASN A 110 9.60 -4.95 13.27
CA ASN A 110 9.93 -4.82 14.70
C ASN A 110 11.43 -4.67 14.85
N LEU A 111 11.90 -3.43 14.91
CA LEU A 111 13.30 -3.05 15.09
C LEU A 111 13.48 -2.46 16.48
N LYS A 112 14.74 -2.45 16.98
CA LYS A 112 15.08 -1.89 18.29
C LYS A 112 16.25 -0.94 18.16
N ASP A 113 16.28 0.05 19.06
CA ASP A 113 17.39 0.99 19.18
C ASP A 113 17.71 1.75 17.87
N VAL A 114 16.67 2.17 17.15
CA VAL A 114 16.77 2.89 15.90
C VAL A 114 15.98 4.20 15.93
N ASN A 115 16.59 5.30 15.50
CA ASN A 115 16.02 6.64 15.59
C ASN A 115 15.93 7.41 14.25
N ASN A 116 16.26 6.76 13.14
CA ASN A 116 16.27 7.36 11.79
C ASN A 116 15.39 6.61 10.77
N ILE A 117 14.48 5.76 11.25
CA ILE A 117 13.53 5.02 10.43
C ILE A 117 12.11 5.55 10.69
N VAL A 118 11.43 5.98 9.62
CA VAL A 118 10.03 6.40 9.63
C VAL A 118 9.29 5.58 8.58
N LEU A 119 8.32 4.80 9.00
CA LEU A 119 7.56 3.93 8.09
C LEU A 119 6.55 4.74 7.28
N SER A 120 6.43 4.43 6.00
CA SER A 120 5.50 5.10 5.08
C SER A 120 4.65 4.10 4.30
N HIS A 121 3.42 4.49 3.97
CA HIS A 121 2.55 3.75 3.07
C HIS A 121 1.84 4.72 2.14
N PRO A 122 2.35 4.95 0.92
CA PRO A 122 1.64 5.72 -0.10
C PRO A 122 0.40 4.96 -0.57
N ILE A 123 -0.78 5.55 -0.38
CA ILE A 123 -2.06 4.97 -0.79
C ILE A 123 -2.26 5.23 -2.28
N ALA A 124 -1.42 4.59 -3.05
CA ALA A 124 -1.37 4.71 -4.50
C ALA A 124 -0.97 3.36 -5.09
N GLY A 125 -1.66 2.93 -6.13
CA GLY A 125 -1.41 1.65 -6.77
C GLY A 125 -2.16 1.51 -8.09
N SER A 126 -1.84 0.43 -8.79
CA SER A 126 -2.47 0.02 -10.05
C SER A 126 -2.49 -1.51 -10.08
N ASP A 127 -3.32 -2.07 -10.95
CA ASP A 127 -3.32 -3.48 -11.32
C ASP A 127 -2.10 -3.89 -12.17
N LYS A 128 -1.33 -2.89 -12.64
CA LYS A 128 -0.10 -3.10 -13.41
C LYS A 128 1.11 -3.22 -12.48
N SER A 129 2.17 -3.85 -12.96
CA SER A 129 3.42 -4.06 -12.21
C SER A 129 4.65 -3.86 -13.10
N GLY A 130 5.83 -3.78 -12.46
CA GLY A 130 7.10 -3.59 -13.14
C GLY A 130 7.40 -2.13 -13.50
N ILE A 131 8.60 -1.91 -14.06
CA ILE A 131 9.09 -0.58 -14.43
C ILE A 131 8.27 0.05 -15.56
N ASP A 132 7.70 -0.77 -16.45
CA ASP A 132 6.88 -0.31 -17.59
C ASP A 132 5.53 0.30 -17.17
N ALA A 133 5.13 0.05 -15.93
CA ALA A 133 3.91 0.58 -15.36
C ALA A 133 4.12 1.88 -14.56
N LEU A 134 5.31 2.49 -14.63
CA LEU A 134 5.58 3.75 -13.93
C LEU A 134 4.59 4.83 -14.38
N ASP A 135 4.16 5.63 -13.41
CA ASP A 135 3.32 6.81 -13.63
C ASP A 135 3.86 7.98 -12.81
N LYS A 136 4.29 9.04 -13.48
CA LYS A 136 4.84 10.23 -12.83
C LYS A 136 3.84 10.97 -11.94
N ASN A 137 2.55 10.76 -12.15
CA ASN A 137 1.47 11.38 -11.41
C ASN A 137 0.82 10.42 -10.39
N LEU A 138 1.37 9.22 -10.22
CA LEU A 138 0.81 8.16 -9.37
C LEU A 138 0.42 8.64 -7.97
N PHE A 139 1.22 9.55 -7.40
CA PHE A 139 1.12 10.03 -6.02
C PHE A 139 0.35 11.33 -5.86
N THR A 140 0.13 12.09 -6.95
CA THR A 140 -0.43 13.45 -6.91
C THR A 140 -1.78 13.47 -6.20
N GLU A 141 -1.91 14.33 -5.16
CA GLU A 141 -3.10 14.52 -4.31
C GLU A 141 -3.56 13.25 -3.54
N LYS A 142 -2.77 12.19 -3.58
CA LYS A 142 -3.04 10.95 -2.83
C LYS A 142 -2.57 11.08 -1.37
N LYS A 143 -3.05 10.18 -0.52
CA LYS A 143 -2.59 10.08 0.87
C LYS A 143 -1.32 9.26 0.98
N ASN A 144 -0.46 9.64 1.90
CA ASN A 144 0.63 8.82 2.43
C ASN A 144 0.49 8.72 3.95
N ILE A 145 0.49 7.51 4.47
CA ILE A 145 0.42 7.28 5.91
C ILE A 145 1.83 7.17 6.46
N LEU A 146 2.14 7.92 7.51
CA LEU A 146 3.37 7.79 8.27
C LEU A 146 3.11 7.09 9.59
N CYS A 147 3.96 6.12 9.92
CA CYS A 147 4.00 5.48 11.22
C CYS A 147 5.41 5.63 11.82
N ASN A 148 5.46 6.05 13.07
CA ASN A 148 6.73 6.24 13.80
C ASN A 148 6.81 5.35 15.04
N PRO A 149 6.88 4.00 14.89
CA PRO A 149 6.89 3.07 16.01
C PRO A 149 8.23 3.06 16.76
N PHE A 150 9.28 3.63 16.20
CA PHE A 150 10.65 3.61 16.73
C PHE A 150 11.07 4.93 17.36
N GLU A 151 10.12 5.87 17.50
CA GLU A 151 10.39 7.20 18.08
C GLU A 151 11.56 7.92 17.37
N ALA A 152 11.54 7.87 16.03
CA ALA A 152 12.54 8.53 15.20
C ALA A 152 12.66 10.02 15.56
N ASN A 153 13.86 10.57 15.46
CA ASN A 153 14.12 11.97 15.73
C ASN A 153 13.29 12.88 14.80
N GLU A 154 12.89 14.03 15.31
CA GLU A 154 12.00 14.98 14.61
C GLU A 154 12.52 15.36 13.21
N ASP A 155 13.83 15.49 13.03
CA ASP A 155 14.45 15.83 11.74
C ASP A 155 14.21 14.73 10.69
N HIS A 156 14.24 13.46 11.09
CA HIS A 156 13.95 12.33 10.20
C HIS A 156 12.47 12.30 9.83
N ILE A 157 11.58 12.54 10.79
CA ILE A 157 10.13 12.60 10.54
C ILE A 157 9.82 13.72 9.54
N LYS A 158 10.33 14.94 9.80
CA LYS A 158 10.16 16.10 8.90
C LYS A 158 10.75 15.84 7.51
N LYS A 159 11.89 15.17 7.43
CA LYS A 159 12.53 14.83 6.15
C LYS A 159 11.63 13.93 5.31
N VAL A 160 11.06 12.87 5.90
CA VAL A 160 10.14 11.96 5.22
C VAL A 160 8.84 12.67 4.85
N GLU A 161 8.24 13.43 5.78
CA GLU A 161 7.03 14.19 5.52
C GLU A 161 7.22 15.19 4.38
N ASN A 162 8.27 16.01 4.43
CA ASN A 162 8.59 16.98 3.38
C ASN A 162 8.83 16.32 2.02
N PHE A 163 9.46 15.16 1.99
CA PHE A 163 9.65 14.41 0.76
C PHE A 163 8.30 14.02 0.14
N TRP A 164 7.40 13.40 0.89
CA TRP A 164 6.11 12.98 0.36
C TRP A 164 5.21 14.17 -0.02
N VAL A 165 5.18 15.22 0.79
CA VAL A 165 4.36 16.41 0.54
C VAL A 165 4.90 17.23 -0.63
N ASN A 166 6.18 17.60 -0.59
CA ASN A 166 6.73 18.60 -1.51
C ASN A 166 7.28 18.00 -2.80
N ALA A 167 7.90 16.81 -2.73
CA ALA A 167 8.44 16.15 -3.93
C ALA A 167 7.37 15.38 -4.70
N LEU A 168 6.47 14.68 -4.00
CA LEU A 168 5.46 13.83 -4.63
C LEU A 168 4.04 14.40 -4.61
N ASN A 169 3.83 15.58 -3.99
CA ASN A 169 2.53 16.25 -3.89
C ASN A 169 1.45 15.37 -3.22
N MET A 170 1.82 14.70 -2.13
CA MET A 170 0.92 13.85 -1.35
C MET A 170 0.38 14.58 -0.11
N LYS A 171 -0.73 14.07 0.43
CA LYS A 171 -1.27 14.47 1.73
C LYS A 171 -0.79 13.49 2.78
N VAL A 172 -0.09 13.95 3.79
CA VAL A 172 0.43 13.08 4.86
C VAL A 172 -0.58 13.00 6.01
N GLU A 173 -0.78 11.78 6.49
CA GLU A 173 -1.56 11.48 7.69
C GLU A 173 -0.71 10.59 8.61
N ILE A 174 -0.72 10.86 9.92
CA ILE A 174 0.06 10.10 10.89
C ILE A 174 -0.86 9.14 11.64
N MET A 175 -0.45 7.88 11.74
CA MET A 175 -1.17 6.83 12.46
C MET A 175 -0.21 5.99 13.29
N THR A 176 -0.72 5.34 14.33
CA THR A 176 0.01 4.22 14.94
C THR A 176 0.04 3.02 14.00
N VAL A 177 1.01 2.14 14.16
CA VAL A 177 1.09 0.88 13.39
C VAL A 177 -0.18 0.04 13.57
N ALA A 178 -0.72 -0.02 14.78
CA ALA A 178 -1.92 -0.80 15.08
C ALA A 178 -3.17 -0.22 14.36
N GLU A 179 -3.35 1.10 14.36
CA GLU A 179 -4.44 1.75 13.62
C GLU A 179 -4.29 1.54 12.11
N HIS A 180 -3.07 1.71 11.59
CA HIS A 180 -2.76 1.48 10.18
C HIS A 180 -3.19 0.08 9.75
N ASP A 181 -2.65 -0.95 10.37
CA ASP A 181 -2.87 -2.33 9.93
C ASP A 181 -4.34 -2.77 10.11
N LEU A 182 -5.02 -2.27 11.15
CA LEU A 182 -6.46 -2.51 11.35
C LEU A 182 -7.31 -1.83 10.25
N ILE A 183 -7.05 -0.56 9.96
CA ILE A 183 -7.78 0.19 8.92
C ILE A 183 -7.58 -0.48 7.56
N PHE A 184 -6.33 -0.81 7.19
CA PHE A 184 -6.04 -1.42 5.90
C PHE A 184 -6.48 -2.89 5.82
N ALA A 185 -6.60 -3.60 6.94
CA ALA A 185 -7.27 -4.90 6.96
C ALA A 185 -8.72 -4.80 6.47
N MET A 186 -9.46 -3.77 6.93
CA MET A 186 -10.85 -3.54 6.55
C MET A 186 -11.03 -2.94 5.15
N THR A 187 -10.23 -1.91 4.83
CA THR A 187 -10.48 -1.07 3.65
C THR A 187 -9.76 -1.55 2.38
N SER A 188 -8.75 -2.41 2.53
CA SER A 188 -7.95 -2.92 1.42
C SER A 188 -7.83 -4.44 1.41
N HIS A 189 -7.35 -5.06 2.50
CA HIS A 189 -6.99 -6.47 2.48
C HIS A 189 -8.23 -7.37 2.43
N LEU A 190 -9.26 -7.08 3.23
CA LEU A 190 -10.52 -7.81 3.20
C LEU A 190 -11.23 -7.74 1.84
N PRO A 191 -11.41 -6.58 1.19
CA PRO A 191 -11.98 -6.51 -0.16
C PRO A 191 -11.26 -7.40 -1.18
N HIS A 192 -9.92 -7.42 -1.16
CA HIS A 192 -9.16 -8.30 -2.05
C HIS A 192 -9.37 -9.78 -1.71
N LEU A 193 -9.31 -10.15 -0.43
CA LEU A 193 -9.57 -11.54 0.01
C LEU A 193 -10.95 -12.02 -0.42
N VAL A 194 -11.97 -11.18 -0.25
CA VAL A 194 -13.36 -11.49 -0.65
C VAL A 194 -13.48 -11.61 -2.17
N SER A 195 -12.74 -10.79 -2.93
CA SER A 195 -12.70 -10.95 -4.39
C SER A 195 -12.15 -12.31 -4.81
N TYR A 196 -11.08 -12.80 -4.18
CA TYR A 196 -10.57 -14.16 -4.41
C TYR A 196 -11.58 -15.23 -4.00
N ALA A 197 -12.24 -15.08 -2.85
CA ALA A 197 -13.25 -16.02 -2.37
C ALA A 197 -14.46 -16.10 -3.31
N LEU A 198 -14.90 -14.97 -3.87
CA LEU A 198 -15.97 -14.94 -4.87
C LEU A 198 -15.58 -15.69 -6.14
N ILE A 199 -14.36 -15.49 -6.67
CA ILE A 199 -13.87 -16.23 -7.83
C ILE A 199 -13.85 -17.73 -7.53
N ASP A 200 -13.37 -18.12 -6.36
CA ASP A 200 -13.32 -19.53 -5.98
C ASP A 200 -14.72 -20.15 -5.88
N SER A 201 -15.69 -19.42 -5.33
CA SER A 201 -17.09 -19.82 -5.30
C SER A 201 -17.67 -20.01 -6.71
N ILE A 202 -17.39 -19.09 -7.63
CA ILE A 202 -17.80 -19.22 -9.03
C ILE A 202 -17.13 -20.43 -9.69
N ARG A 203 -15.84 -20.62 -9.48
CA ARG A 203 -15.06 -21.73 -10.03
C ARG A 203 -15.63 -23.09 -9.60
N THR A 204 -16.05 -23.20 -8.34
CA THR A 204 -16.60 -24.45 -7.78
C THR A 204 -18.06 -24.67 -8.10
N SER A 205 -18.78 -23.66 -8.60
CA SER A 205 -20.21 -23.76 -8.93
C SER A 205 -20.53 -24.56 -10.21
N ASN A 206 -19.54 -24.86 -11.05
CA ASN A 206 -19.69 -25.46 -12.38
C ASN A 206 -20.60 -24.68 -13.35
N LEU A 207 -20.89 -23.40 -13.08
CA LEU A 207 -21.69 -22.54 -13.94
C LEU A 207 -20.85 -21.87 -15.02
N SER A 208 -21.41 -21.75 -16.23
CA SER A 208 -20.81 -20.96 -17.31
C SER A 208 -21.15 -19.49 -17.11
N VAL A 209 -20.29 -18.77 -16.33
CA VAL A 209 -20.55 -17.36 -16.01
C VAL A 209 -19.91 -16.35 -16.95
N LYS A 210 -18.94 -16.79 -17.80
CA LYS A 210 -18.14 -15.90 -18.64
C LYS A 210 -19.00 -15.03 -19.56
N ASP A 211 -19.96 -15.65 -20.26
CA ASP A 211 -20.78 -14.98 -21.25
C ASP A 211 -22.00 -14.26 -20.64
N ASN A 212 -22.29 -14.53 -19.37
CA ASN A 212 -23.42 -13.98 -18.63
C ASN A 212 -23.01 -13.00 -17.53
N SER A 213 -21.72 -12.61 -17.48
CA SER A 213 -21.21 -11.67 -16.46
C SER A 213 -21.42 -10.22 -16.87
N GLY A 214 -22.12 -9.46 -16.03
CA GLY A 214 -22.33 -8.03 -16.18
C GLY A 214 -21.15 -7.17 -15.66
N GLY A 215 -21.27 -5.86 -15.79
CA GLY A 215 -20.26 -4.88 -15.33
C GLY A 215 -19.96 -4.97 -13.85
N GLY A 216 -20.98 -5.17 -13.00
CA GLY A 216 -20.79 -5.27 -11.56
C GLY A 216 -19.83 -6.38 -11.12
N LEU A 217 -19.97 -7.59 -11.70
CA LEU A 217 -19.03 -8.67 -11.41
C LEU A 217 -17.61 -8.34 -11.87
N ARG A 218 -17.46 -7.77 -13.08
CA ARG A 218 -16.14 -7.42 -13.63
C ARG A 218 -15.42 -6.40 -12.76
N GLU A 219 -16.13 -5.36 -12.30
CA GLU A 219 -15.58 -4.34 -11.40
C GLU A 219 -15.09 -4.96 -10.09
N PHE A 220 -15.89 -5.84 -9.49
CA PHE A 220 -15.53 -6.54 -8.25
C PHE A 220 -14.31 -7.45 -8.45
N LEU A 221 -14.27 -8.21 -9.57
CA LEU A 221 -13.18 -9.13 -9.88
C LEU A 221 -11.87 -8.41 -10.27
N ARG A 222 -11.91 -7.13 -10.61
CA ARG A 222 -10.70 -6.34 -10.93
C ARG A 222 -9.67 -6.40 -9.79
N LEU A 223 -10.12 -6.44 -8.54
CA LEU A 223 -9.24 -6.51 -7.37
C LEU A 223 -8.34 -7.76 -7.38
N SER A 224 -8.86 -8.90 -7.81
CA SER A 224 -8.10 -10.16 -7.87
C SER A 224 -7.16 -10.29 -9.06
N GLY A 225 -7.14 -9.31 -9.97
CA GLY A 225 -6.18 -9.24 -11.08
C GLY A 225 -4.76 -8.82 -10.67
N SER A 226 -4.57 -8.42 -9.42
CA SER A 226 -3.29 -8.00 -8.87
C SER A 226 -2.33 -9.18 -8.64
N ASN A 227 -1.03 -8.88 -8.44
CA ASN A 227 0.01 -9.89 -8.23
C ASN A 227 -0.30 -10.79 -7.01
N ALA A 228 -0.50 -12.08 -7.24
CA ALA A 228 -0.89 -13.05 -6.22
C ALA A 228 0.17 -13.26 -5.13
N GLU A 229 1.48 -13.16 -5.46
CA GLU A 229 2.55 -13.29 -4.46
C GLU A 229 2.56 -12.11 -3.49
N MET A 230 2.37 -10.89 -4.01
CA MET A 230 2.25 -9.69 -3.18
C MET A 230 1.07 -9.82 -2.22
N TRP A 231 -0.10 -10.25 -2.70
CA TRP A 231 -1.29 -10.39 -1.85
C TRP A 231 -1.16 -11.53 -0.84
N ARG A 232 -0.55 -12.65 -1.22
CA ARG A 232 -0.18 -13.69 -0.25
C ARG A 232 0.64 -13.11 0.90
N ASP A 233 1.67 -12.31 0.59
CA ASP A 233 2.54 -11.72 1.61
C ASP A 233 1.75 -10.73 2.50
N ILE A 234 0.92 -9.88 1.92
CA ILE A 234 0.05 -8.95 2.66
C ILE A 234 -0.89 -9.72 3.61
N PHE A 235 -1.58 -10.75 3.10
CA PHE A 235 -2.51 -11.54 3.93
C PHE A 235 -1.83 -12.24 5.09
N ILE A 236 -0.63 -12.78 4.89
CA ILE A 236 0.13 -13.46 5.94
C ILE A 236 0.68 -12.46 6.95
N LEU A 237 1.23 -11.35 6.50
CA LEU A 237 1.84 -10.35 7.39
C LEU A 237 0.79 -9.63 8.25
N ASN A 238 -0.39 -9.34 7.70
CA ASN A 238 -1.49 -8.72 8.45
C ASN A 238 -2.60 -9.71 8.85
N ARG A 239 -2.25 -11.01 9.00
CA ARG A 239 -3.26 -12.07 9.22
C ARG A 239 -4.11 -11.87 10.48
N VAL A 240 -3.57 -11.28 11.54
CA VAL A 240 -4.29 -11.12 12.82
C VAL A 240 -5.48 -10.18 12.65
N ASP A 241 -5.27 -9.02 12.07
CA ASP A 241 -6.33 -8.03 11.88
C ASP A 241 -7.23 -8.39 10.69
N LEU A 242 -6.68 -9.04 9.66
CA LEU A 242 -7.48 -9.56 8.56
C LEU A 242 -8.45 -10.67 9.00
N ILE A 243 -8.05 -11.57 9.90
CA ILE A 243 -8.96 -12.58 10.48
C ILE A 243 -10.09 -11.92 11.26
N LYS A 244 -9.81 -10.87 12.05
CA LYS A 244 -10.86 -10.10 12.77
C LYS A 244 -11.82 -9.43 11.78
N ALA A 245 -11.29 -8.79 10.74
CA ALA A 245 -12.09 -8.15 9.69
C ALA A 245 -12.98 -9.16 8.97
N LEU A 246 -12.44 -10.33 8.63
CA LEU A 246 -13.20 -11.41 7.99
C LEU A 246 -14.29 -11.97 8.91
N ALA A 247 -14.00 -12.17 10.21
CA ALA A 247 -14.99 -12.62 11.17
C ALA A 247 -16.17 -11.63 11.28
N GLY A 248 -15.90 -10.33 11.32
CA GLY A 248 -16.95 -9.30 11.30
C GLY A 248 -17.79 -9.37 10.02
N MET A 249 -17.16 -9.53 8.87
CA MET A 249 -17.89 -9.71 7.60
C MET A 249 -18.75 -10.98 7.60
N GLN A 250 -18.26 -12.09 8.14
CA GLN A 250 -19.05 -13.33 8.25
C GLN A 250 -20.32 -13.13 9.09
N VAL A 251 -20.23 -12.39 10.21
CA VAL A 251 -21.41 -12.05 11.02
C VAL A 251 -22.40 -11.26 10.17
N SER A 252 -21.96 -10.22 9.45
CA SER A 252 -22.85 -9.43 8.58
C SER A 252 -23.51 -10.27 7.49
N LEU A 253 -22.77 -11.19 6.87
CA LEU A 253 -23.31 -12.10 5.85
C LEU A 253 -24.35 -13.05 6.45
N ASN A 254 -24.11 -13.57 7.66
CA ASN A 254 -25.07 -14.45 8.34
C ASN A 254 -26.37 -13.70 8.69
N ASN A 255 -26.26 -12.45 9.18
CA ASN A 255 -27.44 -11.62 9.45
C ASN A 255 -28.28 -11.40 8.19
N LEU A 256 -27.63 -11.07 7.06
CA LEU A 256 -28.33 -10.92 5.78
C LEU A 256 -28.94 -12.24 5.30
N LEU A 257 -28.25 -13.36 5.52
CA LEU A 257 -28.76 -14.70 5.18
C LEU A 257 -29.99 -15.04 6.01
N GLU A 258 -29.99 -14.73 7.31
CA GLU A 258 -31.16 -14.96 8.19
C GLU A 258 -32.37 -14.15 7.71
N LEU A 259 -32.17 -12.88 7.30
CA LEU A 259 -33.25 -12.04 6.74
C LEU A 259 -33.80 -12.57 5.40
N MET A 260 -32.99 -13.32 4.63
CA MET A 260 -33.42 -13.91 3.36
C MET A 260 -34.03 -15.29 3.53
N THR A 261 -33.88 -15.95 4.70
CA THR A 261 -34.33 -17.33 4.92
C THR A 261 -35.70 -17.30 5.55
N GLU A 262 -36.69 -17.88 4.87
CA GLU A 262 -38.03 -18.11 5.45
C GLU A 262 -37.90 -19.07 6.64
N THR A 263 -38.05 -18.54 7.87
CA THR A 263 -38.27 -19.43 9.03
C THR A 263 -39.71 -19.90 9.03
N LYS A 264 -39.93 -21.19 9.04
CA LYS A 264 -41.27 -21.83 9.06
C LYS A 264 -42.19 -21.39 10.21
N GLN A 265 -41.75 -20.47 11.06
CA GLN A 265 -42.47 -19.98 12.25
C GLN A 265 -43.00 -18.57 12.14
N ILE A 266 -42.71 -17.84 11.06
CA ILE A 266 -43.20 -16.47 10.87
C ILE A 266 -44.24 -16.48 9.74
N PRO A 267 -45.53 -16.19 10.04
CA PRO A 267 -46.62 -16.29 9.06
C PRO A 267 -46.63 -15.19 8.00
N ASP A 268 -45.71 -14.25 8.04
CA ASP A 268 -45.79 -13.04 7.22
C ASP A 268 -44.49 -12.81 6.39
N ILE A 269 -44.53 -13.24 5.13
CA ILE A 269 -43.45 -13.00 4.12
C ILE A 269 -43.17 -11.50 4.00
N PHE A 270 -44.16 -10.63 4.17
CA PHE A 270 -44.02 -9.18 4.08
C PHE A 270 -43.14 -8.60 5.19
N SER A 271 -43.06 -9.24 6.36
CA SER A 271 -42.20 -8.73 7.46
C SER A 271 -40.70 -8.93 7.18
N HIS A 272 -40.30 -10.04 6.58
CA HIS A 272 -38.89 -10.29 6.21
C HIS A 272 -38.43 -9.42 5.06
N ASP A 273 -39.28 -9.23 4.05
CA ASP A 273 -38.98 -8.35 2.91
C ASP A 273 -38.75 -6.90 3.38
N GLU A 274 -39.62 -6.40 4.28
CA GLU A 274 -39.48 -5.04 4.82
C GLU A 274 -38.27 -4.93 5.77
N MET A 275 -37.96 -5.96 6.57
CA MET A 275 -36.78 -5.99 7.43
C MET A 275 -35.49 -5.99 6.60
N LEU A 276 -35.39 -6.85 5.59
CA LEU A 276 -34.24 -6.87 4.68
C LEU A 276 -34.08 -5.53 3.95
N LYS A 277 -35.17 -4.96 3.46
CA LYS A 277 -35.17 -3.68 2.78
C LYS A 277 -34.68 -2.55 3.69
N ASN A 278 -35.09 -2.54 4.96
CA ASN A 278 -34.65 -1.54 5.92
C ASN A 278 -33.16 -1.70 6.25
N GLU A 279 -32.69 -2.93 6.48
CA GLU A 279 -31.25 -3.21 6.69
C GLU A 279 -30.41 -2.74 5.51
N LEU A 280 -30.81 -3.07 4.27
CA LEU A 280 -30.11 -2.62 3.07
C LEU A 280 -30.12 -1.07 2.91
N LYS A 281 -31.18 -0.39 3.36
CA LYS A 281 -31.22 1.08 3.37
C LYS A 281 -30.25 1.67 4.41
N GLU A 282 -30.19 1.09 5.61
CA GLU A 282 -29.25 1.52 6.65
C GLU A 282 -27.80 1.37 6.21
N ILE A 283 -27.46 0.21 5.62
CA ILE A 283 -26.13 -0.05 5.04
C ILE A 283 -25.80 0.97 3.93
N LYS A 284 -26.79 1.26 3.06
CA LYS A 284 -26.64 2.26 2.00
C LYS A 284 -26.42 3.67 2.56
N SER A 285 -27.19 4.08 3.56
CA SER A 285 -27.05 5.38 4.22
C SER A 285 -25.68 5.53 4.86
N PHE A 286 -25.20 4.51 5.57
CA PHE A 286 -23.85 4.50 6.13
C PHE A 286 -22.77 4.70 5.05
N LYS A 287 -22.91 4.05 3.88
CA LYS A 287 -21.99 4.27 2.75
C LYS A 287 -21.99 5.74 2.31
N GLU A 288 -23.17 6.35 2.13
CA GLU A 288 -23.31 7.72 1.67
C GLU A 288 -22.74 8.75 2.68
N ASP A 289 -22.77 8.42 3.98
CA ASP A 289 -22.24 9.26 5.05
C ASP A 289 -20.71 9.15 5.22
N LYS A 290 -20.10 8.03 4.84
CA LYS A 290 -18.70 7.71 5.15
C LYS A 290 -17.76 7.66 3.95
N PHE A 291 -18.30 7.54 2.73
CA PHE A 291 -17.53 7.41 1.49
C PHE A 291 -18.05 8.37 0.38
#